data_963319e96998e5f176dfd847093294cc
#
_entry.id   963319e96998e5f176dfd847093294cc
#
_cell.length_a   1.000
_cell.length_b   1.000
_cell.length_c   1.000
_cell.angle_alpha   90.00
_cell.angle_beta   90.00
_cell.angle_gamma   90.00
#
_symmetry.space_group_name_H-M   'P 1'
#
loop_
_entity.id
_entity.type
_entity.pdbx_description
1 polymer ?
#
loop_
_entity_poly.entity_id
_entity_poly.type
_entity_poly.pdbx_seq_one_letter_code
_entity_poly.pdbx_strand_id
1 'polypeptide(L)'
;MKDKKQIIHEVGASSILIVLFSLILFFMVYGSRKSWNNGLEQMTEKVLNDHAGAEYSIKGIIPVQTPLAVSAAVFELEKNNSLKSVPAYAVLIRAYGIAGALPLVYVFDDDDAFFAGMGGLENKTATYTDTGLFGYGITTPIIEFWQKRAQALIPPKETEDEKGAGK
;
A
#
# COMPACT_ATOMS: atom_id res chain seq x y z
N MET A 1 19.07 -54.04 9.48
CA MET A 1 17.71 -53.70 9.16
C MET A 1 17.14 -52.87 10.31
N LYS A 2 16.77 -51.58 10.06
CA LYS A 2 16.10 -50.77 11.09
C LYS A 2 14.72 -51.38 11.39
N ASP A 3 14.42 -51.54 12.68
CA ASP A 3 13.16 -52.11 13.11
C ASP A 3 11.99 -51.21 12.63
N LYS A 4 10.90 -51.80 12.12
CA LYS A 4 9.73 -51.04 11.61
C LYS A 4 9.20 -50.03 12.62
N LYS A 5 9.28 -50.33 13.91
CA LYS A 5 8.88 -49.43 14.99
C LYS A 5 9.77 -48.18 15.06
N GLN A 6 11.07 -48.31 14.81
CA GLN A 6 12.01 -47.21 14.84
C GLN A 6 11.78 -46.24 13.65
N ILE A 7 11.46 -46.78 12.46
CA ILE A 7 11.12 -45.99 11.26
C ILE A 7 9.82 -45.20 11.49
N ILE A 8 8.81 -45.82 12.07
CA ILE A 8 7.53 -45.16 12.36
C ILE A 8 7.73 -44.00 13.38
N HIS A 9 8.58 -44.20 14.37
CA HIS A 9 8.87 -43.18 15.37
C HIS A 9 9.67 -42.01 14.77
N GLU A 10 10.67 -42.29 13.93
CA GLU A 10 11.44 -41.25 13.23
C GLU A 10 10.59 -40.44 12.27
N VAL A 11 9.75 -41.11 11.48
CA VAL A 11 8.80 -40.44 10.56
C VAL A 11 7.75 -39.60 11.31
N GLY A 12 7.20 -40.16 12.39
CA GLY A 12 6.25 -39.46 13.24
C GLY A 12 6.82 -38.20 13.87
N ALA A 13 8.05 -38.30 14.45
CA ALA A 13 8.74 -37.17 15.04
C ALA A 13 9.04 -36.05 13.99
N SER A 14 9.50 -36.45 12.81
CA SER A 14 9.78 -35.52 11.71
C SER A 14 8.50 -34.82 11.21
N SER A 15 7.39 -35.56 11.12
CA SER A 15 6.08 -34.98 10.70
C SER A 15 5.58 -33.96 11.71
N ILE A 16 5.67 -34.25 13.02
CA ILE A 16 5.29 -33.31 14.09
C ILE A 16 6.13 -32.04 14.01
N LEU A 17 7.42 -32.17 13.77
CA LEU A 17 8.34 -31.02 13.68
C LEU A 17 8.03 -30.12 12.48
N ILE A 18 7.70 -30.73 11.31
CA ILE A 18 7.29 -29.99 10.12
C ILE A 18 5.97 -29.23 10.37
N VAL A 19 4.99 -29.86 10.99
CA VAL A 19 3.70 -29.22 11.32
C VAL A 19 3.92 -28.06 12.29
N LEU A 20 4.71 -28.24 13.33
CA LEU A 20 5.02 -27.21 14.31
C LEU A 20 5.71 -26.00 13.63
N PHE A 21 6.70 -26.26 12.78
CA PHE A 21 7.41 -25.20 12.05
C PHE A 21 6.49 -24.46 11.07
N SER A 22 5.61 -25.17 10.38
CA SER A 22 4.60 -24.58 9.49
C SER A 22 3.62 -23.68 10.24
N LEU A 23 3.19 -24.07 11.44
CA LEU A 23 2.35 -23.26 12.31
C LEU A 23 3.06 -21.99 12.77
N ILE A 24 4.31 -22.09 13.18
CA ILE A 24 5.12 -20.92 13.58
C ILE A 24 5.23 -19.93 12.40
N LEU A 25 5.57 -20.42 11.20
CA LEU A 25 5.64 -19.59 9.99
C LEU A 25 4.30 -18.93 9.66
N PHE A 26 3.21 -19.68 9.76
CA PHE A 26 1.87 -19.15 9.54
C PHE A 26 1.54 -17.98 10.49
N PHE A 27 1.79 -18.16 11.78
CA PHE A 27 1.57 -17.10 12.77
C PHE A 27 2.50 -15.89 12.57
N MET A 28 3.76 -16.11 12.20
CA MET A 28 4.66 -15.01 11.86
C MET A 28 4.17 -14.22 10.65
N VAL A 29 3.76 -14.88 9.58
CA VAL A 29 3.23 -14.21 8.38
C VAL A 29 1.93 -13.46 8.68
N TYR A 30 1.04 -14.07 9.44
CA TYR A 30 -0.24 -13.45 9.81
C TYR A 30 -0.04 -12.21 10.71
N GLY A 31 0.80 -12.31 11.73
CA GLY A 31 1.12 -11.19 12.62
C GLY A 31 1.87 -10.05 11.91
N SER A 32 2.75 -10.40 10.97
CA SER A 32 3.52 -9.44 10.18
C SER A 32 2.65 -8.57 9.27
N ARG A 33 1.55 -9.10 8.74
CA ARG A 33 0.65 -8.33 7.86
C ARG A 33 0.05 -7.11 8.53
N LYS A 34 -0.40 -7.24 9.77
CA LYS A 34 -0.98 -6.12 10.52
C LYS A 34 0.06 -5.03 10.79
N SER A 35 1.26 -5.42 11.20
CA SER A 35 2.36 -4.48 11.43
C SER A 35 2.78 -3.78 10.14
N TRP A 36 2.81 -4.50 9.03
CA TRP A 36 3.12 -3.94 7.71
C TRP A 36 2.09 -2.89 7.27
N ASN A 37 0.81 -3.21 7.38
CA ASN A 37 -0.27 -2.28 7.02
C ASN A 37 -0.22 -1.00 7.86
N ASN A 38 -0.02 -1.12 9.15
CA ASN A 38 0.14 0.04 10.04
C ASN A 38 1.37 0.90 9.66
N GLY A 39 2.47 0.26 9.26
CA GLY A 39 3.66 0.98 8.79
C GLY A 39 3.43 1.75 7.49
N LEU A 40 2.68 1.18 6.55
CA LEU A 40 2.30 1.85 5.30
C LEU A 40 1.33 3.01 5.56
N GLU A 41 0.37 2.83 6.45
CA GLU A 41 -0.58 3.85 6.88
C GLU A 41 0.15 5.05 7.50
N GLN A 42 0.99 4.83 8.50
CA GLN A 42 1.78 5.89 9.14
C GLN A 42 2.70 6.62 8.16
N MET A 43 3.31 5.89 7.22
CA MET A 43 4.14 6.49 6.19
C MET A 43 3.31 7.40 5.27
N THR A 44 2.15 6.94 4.84
CA THR A 44 1.24 7.71 3.97
C THR A 44 0.69 8.93 4.71
N GLU A 45 0.26 8.77 5.95
CA GLU A 45 -0.23 9.85 6.80
C GLU A 45 0.83 10.95 7.01
N LYS A 46 2.09 10.55 7.23
CA LYS A 46 3.20 11.51 7.35
C LYS A 46 3.36 12.32 6.05
N VAL A 47 3.34 11.66 4.89
CA VAL A 47 3.45 12.36 3.59
C VAL A 47 2.29 13.30 3.35
N LEU A 48 1.06 12.89 3.68
CA LEU A 48 -0.13 13.74 3.56
C LEU A 48 -0.05 14.97 4.45
N ASN A 49 0.34 14.81 5.71
CA ASN A 49 0.49 15.92 6.66
C ASN A 49 1.57 16.90 6.23
N ASP A 50 2.68 16.40 5.68
CA ASP A 50 3.80 17.23 5.24
C ASP A 50 3.47 18.05 3.97
N HIS A 51 2.61 17.51 3.08
CA HIS A 51 2.29 18.14 1.80
C HIS A 51 0.97 18.91 1.83
N ALA A 52 -0.08 18.32 2.37
CA ALA A 52 -1.45 18.86 2.34
C ALA A 52 -1.89 19.49 3.67
N GLY A 53 -1.00 19.67 4.64
CA GLY A 53 -1.27 20.41 5.87
C GLY A 53 -2.44 19.87 6.68
N ALA A 54 -2.56 18.54 6.85
CA ALA A 54 -3.64 17.88 7.58
C ALA A 54 -5.05 18.07 6.95
N GLU A 55 -5.13 18.36 5.67
CA GLU A 55 -6.41 18.46 4.94
C GLU A 55 -7.11 17.09 4.82
N TYR A 56 -6.32 16.01 4.77
CA TYR A 56 -6.80 14.65 4.59
C TYR A 56 -6.43 13.79 5.81
N SER A 57 -7.36 12.92 6.22
CA SER A 57 -7.11 11.86 7.19
C SER A 57 -7.39 10.50 6.58
N ILE A 58 -6.64 9.47 6.98
CA ILE A 58 -6.83 8.11 6.50
C ILE A 58 -8.00 7.47 7.26
N LYS A 59 -9.02 7.03 6.52
CA LYS A 59 -10.18 6.31 7.07
C LYS A 59 -9.95 4.81 7.14
N GLY A 60 -9.25 4.25 6.16
CA GLY A 60 -8.94 2.84 6.13
C GLY A 60 -8.20 2.40 4.88
N ILE A 61 -7.73 1.15 4.90
CA ILE A 61 -7.05 0.52 3.77
C ILE A 61 -8.04 -0.25 2.90
N ILE A 62 -7.95 -0.06 1.59
CA ILE A 62 -8.76 -0.77 0.61
C ILE A 62 -7.94 -1.95 0.08
N PRO A 63 -8.49 -3.18 0.13
CA PRO A 63 -7.80 -4.34 -0.42
C PRO A 63 -7.68 -4.23 -1.94
N VAL A 64 -6.46 -4.23 -2.45
CA VAL A 64 -6.20 -4.22 -3.89
C VAL A 64 -6.25 -5.63 -4.44
N GLN A 65 -7.15 -5.89 -5.39
CA GLN A 65 -7.40 -7.23 -5.94
C GLN A 65 -6.54 -7.55 -7.18
N THR A 66 -5.36 -6.98 -7.32
CA THR A 66 -4.51 -7.30 -8.47
C THR A 66 -3.38 -8.24 -8.08
N PRO A 67 -3.19 -9.39 -8.77
CA PRO A 67 -2.13 -10.35 -8.46
C PRO A 67 -0.72 -9.79 -8.65
N LEU A 68 -0.57 -8.67 -9.35
CA LEU A 68 0.70 -7.98 -9.60
C LEU A 68 0.91 -6.74 -8.72
N ALA A 69 -0.06 -6.39 -7.87
CA ALA A 69 0.01 -5.21 -7.00
C ALA A 69 0.82 -5.45 -5.71
N VAL A 70 1.83 -6.27 -5.75
CA VAL A 70 2.72 -6.55 -4.60
C VAL A 70 3.39 -5.29 -4.05
N SER A 71 3.23 -4.16 -4.74
CA SER A 71 3.95 -2.94 -4.43
C SER A 71 3.04 -1.71 -4.26
N ALA A 72 1.73 -1.89 -4.09
CA ALA A 72 0.80 -0.78 -3.93
C ALA A 72 -0.15 -0.99 -2.74
N ALA A 73 -0.53 0.11 -2.09
CA ALA A 73 -1.60 0.17 -1.10
C ALA A 73 -2.53 1.33 -1.43
N VAL A 74 -3.83 1.12 -1.28
CA VAL A 74 -4.86 2.13 -1.50
C VAL A 74 -5.54 2.42 -0.18
N PHE A 75 -5.66 3.70 0.16
CA PHE A 75 -6.28 4.19 1.37
C PHE A 75 -7.47 5.07 1.01
N GLU A 76 -8.60 4.86 1.68
CA GLU A 76 -9.72 5.79 1.65
C GLU A 76 -9.38 6.98 2.53
N LEU A 77 -9.58 8.19 2.00
CA LEU A 77 -9.33 9.44 2.70
C LEU A 77 -10.63 10.14 3.06
N GLU A 78 -10.59 10.87 4.16
CA GLU A 78 -11.62 11.82 4.56
C GLU A 78 -11.03 13.22 4.54
N LYS A 79 -11.75 14.16 3.89
CA LYS A 79 -11.35 15.57 3.81
C LYS A 79 -11.89 16.32 5.01
N ASN A 80 -11.02 16.80 5.89
CA ASN A 80 -11.38 17.36 7.18
C ASN A 80 -12.25 18.63 7.14
N ASN A 81 -12.30 19.36 6.01
CA ASN A 81 -13.00 20.64 5.89
C ASN A 81 -14.11 20.64 4.83
N SER A 82 -14.52 19.51 4.31
CA SER A 82 -15.54 19.44 3.26
C SER A 82 -16.92 19.13 3.84
N LEU A 83 -17.89 19.99 3.55
CA LEU A 83 -19.32 19.77 3.86
C LEU A 83 -19.93 18.63 3.00
N LYS A 84 -19.24 18.20 1.93
CA LYS A 84 -19.60 17.05 1.10
C LYS A 84 -18.56 15.97 1.32
N SER A 85 -19.00 14.82 1.78
CA SER A 85 -18.17 13.61 1.85
C SER A 85 -17.98 13.03 0.44
N VAL A 86 -17.06 13.64 -0.32
CA VAL A 86 -16.61 13.06 -1.59
C VAL A 86 -15.50 12.07 -1.27
N PRO A 87 -15.55 10.83 -1.78
CA PRO A 87 -14.51 9.86 -1.53
C PRO A 87 -13.20 10.30 -2.20
N ALA A 88 -12.18 10.55 -1.38
CA ALA A 88 -10.82 10.77 -1.84
C ALA A 88 -9.97 9.51 -1.54
N TYR A 89 -8.92 9.30 -2.31
CA TYR A 89 -8.06 8.13 -2.18
C TYR A 89 -6.60 8.54 -2.16
N ALA A 90 -5.81 7.89 -1.28
CA ALA A 90 -4.36 7.92 -1.38
C ALA A 90 -3.87 6.57 -1.91
N VAL A 91 -3.00 6.62 -2.91
CA VAL A 91 -2.37 5.43 -3.48
C VAL A 91 -0.88 5.51 -3.23
N LEU A 92 -0.37 4.60 -2.43
CA LEU A 92 1.06 4.39 -2.24
C LEU A 92 1.51 3.32 -3.23
N ILE A 93 2.45 3.66 -4.12
CA ILE A 93 3.00 2.75 -5.11
C ILE A 93 4.52 2.80 -5.10
N ARG A 94 5.18 1.66 -5.32
CA ARG A 94 6.63 1.61 -5.43
C ARG A 94 7.08 1.87 -6.85
N ALA A 95 7.80 2.97 -7.04
CA ALA A 95 8.52 3.25 -8.28
C ALA A 95 9.99 2.87 -8.15
N TYR A 96 10.59 2.42 -9.24
CA TYR A 96 12.01 2.11 -9.26
C TYR A 96 12.78 3.33 -9.73
N GLY A 97 13.66 3.84 -8.87
CA GLY A 97 14.63 4.88 -9.16
C GLY A 97 16.06 4.37 -9.05
N ILE A 98 17.04 5.26 -9.19
CA ILE A 98 18.47 4.94 -9.06
C ILE A 98 18.79 4.41 -7.66
N ALA A 99 18.12 4.91 -6.64
CA ALA A 99 18.30 4.49 -5.24
C ALA A 99 17.51 3.23 -4.87
N GLY A 100 16.85 2.56 -5.82
CA GLY A 100 16.01 1.38 -5.59
C GLY A 100 14.52 1.66 -5.65
N ALA A 101 13.72 0.81 -4.99
CA ALA A 101 12.27 0.95 -4.96
C ALA A 101 11.86 2.05 -3.97
N LEU A 102 11.26 3.11 -4.49
CA LEU A 102 10.84 4.29 -3.73
C LEU A 102 9.31 4.32 -3.60
N PRO A 103 8.76 4.49 -2.40
CA PRO A 103 7.33 4.60 -2.18
C PRO A 103 6.85 6.01 -2.55
N LEU A 104 6.07 6.12 -3.63
CA LEU A 104 5.43 7.34 -4.08
C LEU A 104 3.98 7.37 -3.60
N VAL A 105 3.53 8.50 -3.10
CA VAL A 105 2.16 8.72 -2.63
C VAL A 105 1.46 9.68 -3.57
N TYR A 106 0.33 9.25 -4.11
CA TYR A 106 -0.57 10.05 -4.94
C TYR A 106 -1.90 10.22 -4.25
N VAL A 107 -2.49 11.40 -4.35
CA VAL A 107 -3.85 11.70 -3.88
C VAL A 107 -4.75 11.89 -5.08
N PHE A 108 -5.92 11.28 -5.01
CA PHE A 108 -7.00 11.40 -5.98
C PHE A 108 -8.24 11.88 -5.25
N ASP A 109 -8.61 13.12 -5.51
CA ASP A 109 -9.86 13.73 -5.09
C ASP A 109 -10.80 13.82 -6.31
N ASP A 110 -12.05 14.19 -6.13
CA ASP A 110 -13.07 14.20 -7.20
C ASP A 110 -12.62 15.01 -8.44
N ASP A 111 -11.97 16.13 -8.20
CA ASP A 111 -11.62 17.12 -9.22
C ASP A 111 -10.10 17.15 -9.52
N ASP A 112 -9.26 16.51 -8.70
CA ASP A 112 -7.82 16.65 -8.83
C ASP A 112 -7.07 15.34 -8.53
N ALA A 113 -5.92 15.19 -9.19
CA ALA A 113 -5.01 14.07 -8.97
C ALA A 113 -3.59 14.61 -8.91
N PHE A 114 -2.95 14.52 -7.74
CA PHE A 114 -1.62 15.06 -7.56
C PHE A 114 -0.66 14.11 -6.85
N PHE A 115 0.61 14.34 -7.06
CA PHE A 115 1.69 13.67 -6.35
C PHE A 115 1.91 14.34 -4.99
N ALA A 116 1.62 13.62 -3.90
CA ALA A 116 1.75 14.15 -2.56
C ALA A 116 3.20 14.09 -2.03
N GLY A 117 4.00 13.13 -2.50
CA GLY A 117 5.37 13.03 -2.04
C GLY A 117 5.91 11.60 -2.01
N MET A 118 7.06 11.44 -1.40
CA MET A 118 7.76 10.16 -1.27
C MET A 118 7.82 9.74 0.19
N GLY A 119 7.36 8.53 0.48
CA GLY A 119 7.41 7.97 1.83
C GLY A 119 8.82 7.57 2.26
N GLY A 120 9.07 7.60 3.57
CA GLY A 120 10.32 7.14 4.15
C GLY A 120 11.49 8.10 4.10
N LEU A 121 11.33 9.27 3.49
CA LEU A 121 12.33 10.34 3.50
C LEU A 121 11.77 11.56 4.24
N GLU A 122 12.62 12.21 5.01
CA GLU A 122 12.25 13.52 5.52
C GLU A 122 12.18 14.48 4.33
N ASN A 123 11.03 15.15 4.16
CA ASN A 123 10.77 16.07 3.04
C ASN A 123 11.81 17.18 2.87
N LYS A 124 12.65 17.39 3.88
CA LYS A 124 13.78 18.35 3.84
C LYS A 124 14.90 17.94 2.88
N THR A 125 14.99 16.67 2.53
CA THR A 125 16.07 16.12 1.67
C THR A 125 15.65 15.91 0.23
N ALA A 126 14.35 15.86 -0.06
CA ALA A 126 13.82 15.69 -1.41
C ALA A 126 13.36 17.05 -1.94
N THR A 127 14.21 17.72 -2.68
CA THR A 127 13.79 18.92 -3.41
C THR A 127 12.99 18.48 -4.62
N TYR A 128 11.66 18.64 -4.56
CA TYR A 128 10.80 18.55 -5.73
C TYR A 128 11.03 19.79 -6.58
N THR A 129 11.55 19.58 -7.78
CA THR A 129 11.73 20.62 -8.80
C THR A 129 10.83 20.29 -9.99
N ASP A 130 10.66 21.23 -10.93
CA ASP A 130 9.95 20.99 -12.20
C ASP A 130 10.51 19.81 -13.01
N THR A 131 11.69 19.31 -12.67
CA THR A 131 12.35 18.15 -13.28
C THR A 131 12.13 16.84 -12.53
N GLY A 132 11.44 16.84 -11.38
CA GLY A 132 11.16 15.69 -10.53
C GLY A 132 11.94 15.66 -9.22
N LEU A 133 12.08 14.49 -8.61
CA LEU A 133 12.84 14.26 -7.37
C LEU A 133 14.33 14.11 -7.68
N PHE A 134 15.03 15.23 -7.70
CA PHE A 134 16.45 15.27 -8.01
C PHE A 134 17.26 14.48 -6.98
N GLY A 135 18.17 13.65 -7.43
CA GLY A 135 19.02 12.78 -6.59
C GLY A 135 18.49 11.35 -6.42
N TYR A 136 17.21 11.08 -6.69
CA TYR A 136 16.64 9.74 -6.61
C TYR A 136 16.38 9.11 -7.98
N GLY A 137 16.65 9.83 -9.07
CA GLY A 137 16.42 9.37 -10.43
C GLY A 137 14.95 9.27 -10.80
N ILE A 138 14.06 9.96 -10.08
CA ILE A 138 12.63 10.05 -10.36
C ILE A 138 12.36 11.40 -11.03
N THR A 139 12.08 11.34 -12.33
CA THR A 139 11.77 12.52 -13.15
C THR A 139 10.26 12.74 -13.24
N THR A 140 9.84 13.93 -13.64
CA THR A 140 8.43 14.27 -13.84
C THR A 140 7.69 13.26 -14.76
N PRO A 141 8.22 12.83 -15.90
CA PRO A 141 7.57 11.79 -16.72
C PRO A 141 7.37 10.46 -15.98
N ILE A 142 8.27 10.08 -15.08
CA ILE A 142 8.15 8.88 -14.26
C ILE A 142 7.01 9.07 -13.24
N ILE A 143 6.91 10.24 -12.62
CA ILE A 143 5.82 10.56 -11.68
C ILE A 143 4.47 10.48 -12.38
N GLU A 144 4.32 11.09 -13.55
CA GLU A 144 3.09 11.06 -14.35
C GLU A 144 2.74 9.62 -14.82
N PHE A 145 3.73 8.84 -15.21
CA PHE A 145 3.54 7.45 -15.59
C PHE A 145 2.96 6.62 -14.43
N TRP A 146 3.52 6.79 -13.23
CA TRP A 146 3.05 6.08 -12.06
C TRP A 146 1.73 6.61 -11.55
N GLN A 147 1.42 7.92 -11.71
CA GLN A 147 0.13 8.50 -11.38
C GLN A 147 -1.01 7.84 -12.18
N LYS A 148 -0.83 7.66 -13.49
CA LYS A 148 -1.81 6.94 -14.33
C LYS A 148 -2.03 5.50 -13.89
N ARG A 149 -0.97 4.82 -13.46
CA ARG A 149 -1.06 3.45 -12.93
C ARG A 149 -1.69 3.40 -11.55
N ALA A 150 -1.41 4.36 -10.69
CA ALA A 150 -2.03 4.49 -9.39
C ALA A 150 -3.55 4.72 -9.51
N GLN A 151 -3.97 5.54 -10.46
CA GLN A 151 -5.39 5.79 -10.76
C GLN A 151 -6.14 4.50 -11.14
N ALA A 152 -5.51 3.59 -11.86
CA ALA A 152 -6.11 2.30 -12.23
C ALA A 152 -6.32 1.34 -11.04
N LEU A 153 -5.74 1.62 -9.87
CA LEU A 153 -5.91 0.82 -8.65
C LEU A 153 -7.10 1.29 -7.79
N ILE A 154 -7.64 2.45 -8.09
CA ILE A 154 -8.78 3.01 -7.35
C ILE A 154 -10.04 2.24 -7.75
N PRO A 155 -10.89 1.83 -6.78
CA PRO A 155 -12.14 1.20 -7.10
C PRO A 155 -13.00 2.12 -7.98
N PRO A 156 -13.72 1.57 -8.98
CA PRO A 156 -14.62 2.37 -9.79
C PRO A 156 -15.66 3.04 -8.88
N LYS A 157 -15.98 4.30 -9.15
CA LYS A 157 -17.06 4.99 -8.45
C LYS A 157 -18.35 4.18 -8.63
N GLU A 158 -18.97 3.78 -7.51
CA GLU A 158 -20.32 3.20 -7.57
C GLU A 158 -21.25 4.27 -8.15
N THR A 159 -21.67 4.08 -9.39
CA THR A 159 -22.73 4.90 -9.97
C THR A 159 -24.02 4.60 -9.22
N GLU A 160 -24.69 5.61 -8.71
CA GLU A 160 -25.95 5.51 -7.92
C GLU A 160 -27.08 4.76 -8.65
N ASP A 161 -26.90 4.44 -9.92
CA ASP A 161 -27.89 3.76 -10.77
C ASP A 161 -28.14 2.29 -10.40
N GLU A 162 -27.22 1.62 -9.67
CA GLU A 162 -27.46 0.21 -9.26
C GLU A 162 -28.31 0.05 -8.00
N LYS A 163 -28.54 1.10 -7.23
CA LYS A 163 -29.40 1.04 -6.03
C LYS A 163 -30.91 1.03 -6.35
N GLY A 164 -31.30 1.28 -7.59
CA GLY A 164 -32.70 1.36 -8.04
C GLY A 164 -33.32 0.05 -8.55
N ALA A 165 -32.54 -0.98 -8.84
CA ALA A 165 -33.00 -2.20 -9.53
C ALA A 165 -33.33 -3.39 -8.61
N GLY A 166 -33.34 -3.22 -7.31
CA GLY A 166 -33.59 -4.26 -6.30
C GLY A 166 -34.82 -3.99 -5.43
N LYS A 167 -36.00 -3.75 -6.03
CA LYS A 167 -37.27 -3.82 -5.30
C LYS A 167 -38.29 -4.59 -6.09
#